data_43ec20ac5655976181f76ae42adb20b4
#
_entry.id   43ec20ac5655976181f76ae42adb20b4
#
_cell.length_a   1.000
_cell.length_b   1.000
_cell.length_c   1.000
_cell.angle_alpha   90.00
_cell.angle_beta   90.00
_cell.angle_gamma   90.00
#
_symmetry.space_group_name_H-M   'P 1'
#
loop_
_entity.id
_entity.type
_entity.pdbx_description
1 polymer ?
#
loop_
_entity_poly.entity_id
_entity_poly.type
_entity_poly.pdbx_seq_one_letter_code
_entity_poly.pdbx_strand_id
1 'polypeptide(L)'
;AHGAPGADFSNSAISSAVSGGVLAERDALLERDLEISTWVSAVYGDVWGPFYGGGNWHLTKTLIDALRDNNDPRLSKYAKPSKGGTIEWAKPAEGERVALFDKHVNYLTNYLDSTGATYTKASDGAGGYTITMPENTNYIGQPTRLNGKIKPLLDRKLWSEPAEIVVNQHNSGKPIFPFVVMTAAESHLMIAEAITKGLASGNAQSHYQ
;
A
#
# COMPACT_ATOMS: atom_id res chain seq x y z
N ALA A 1 -14.49 20.25 -10.08
CA ALA A 1 -15.51 21.31 -10.15
C ALA A 1 -15.32 22.24 -11.35
N HIS A 2 -14.09 22.32 -11.91
CA HIS A 2 -13.78 23.20 -13.05
C HIS A 2 -14.61 22.81 -14.28
N GLY A 3 -15.31 23.79 -14.85
CA GLY A 3 -16.22 23.59 -15.99
C GLY A 3 -17.64 23.12 -15.64
N ALA A 4 -17.95 22.89 -14.37
CA ALA A 4 -19.30 22.57 -13.91
C ALA A 4 -20.12 23.86 -13.63
N PRO A 5 -21.46 23.77 -13.52
CA PRO A 5 -22.25 24.87 -12.99
C PRO A 5 -21.70 25.35 -11.65
N GLY A 6 -21.46 26.64 -11.50
CA GLY A 6 -20.81 27.20 -10.32
C GLY A 6 -19.27 27.24 -10.38
N ALA A 7 -18.67 27.03 -11.56
CA ALA A 7 -17.22 27.06 -11.74
C ALA A 7 -16.59 28.39 -11.26
N ASP A 8 -17.25 29.54 -11.46
CA ASP A 8 -16.76 30.86 -11.00
C ASP A 8 -16.64 30.93 -9.48
N PHE A 9 -17.61 30.35 -8.76
CA PHE A 9 -17.53 30.23 -7.30
C PHE A 9 -16.38 29.32 -6.89
N SER A 10 -16.21 28.19 -7.56
CA SER A 10 -15.13 27.25 -7.31
C SER A 10 -13.76 27.88 -7.55
N ASN A 11 -13.60 28.64 -8.62
CA ASN A 11 -12.36 29.34 -8.95
C ASN A 11 -12.02 30.42 -7.91
N SER A 12 -13.01 31.20 -7.50
CA SER A 12 -12.86 32.18 -6.43
C SER A 12 -12.47 31.52 -5.09
N ALA A 13 -13.11 30.43 -4.73
CA ALA A 13 -12.79 29.70 -3.51
C ALA A 13 -11.37 29.12 -3.54
N ILE A 14 -10.93 28.56 -4.67
CA ILE A 14 -9.58 28.04 -4.86
C ILE A 14 -8.54 29.16 -4.73
N SER A 15 -8.74 30.27 -5.43
CA SER A 15 -7.85 31.43 -5.35
C SER A 15 -7.76 31.99 -3.92
N SER A 16 -8.88 32.08 -3.22
CA SER A 16 -8.95 32.53 -1.83
C SER A 16 -8.23 31.55 -0.88
N ALA A 17 -8.39 30.25 -1.08
CA ALA A 17 -7.71 29.24 -0.28
C ALA A 17 -6.18 29.32 -0.44
N VAL A 18 -5.69 29.47 -1.67
CA VAL A 18 -4.25 29.60 -1.95
C VAL A 18 -3.69 30.88 -1.33
N SER A 19 -4.38 32.03 -1.47
CA SER A 19 -3.93 33.32 -0.91
C SER A 19 -4.12 33.42 0.60
N GLY A 20 -5.09 32.73 1.17
CA GLY A 20 -5.35 32.70 2.61
C GLY A 20 -4.37 31.84 3.40
N GLY A 21 -3.53 31.09 2.72
CA GLY A 21 -2.57 30.16 3.29
C GLY A 21 -3.16 28.77 3.47
N VAL A 22 -2.38 27.80 3.08
CA VAL A 22 -2.65 26.38 3.24
C VAL A 22 -1.55 25.75 4.09
N LEU A 23 -1.79 24.55 4.59
CA LEU A 23 -0.80 23.80 5.34
C LEU A 23 0.34 23.36 4.39
N ALA A 24 1.44 24.14 4.37
CA ALA A 24 2.55 23.93 3.44
C ALA A 24 3.90 23.68 4.13
N GLU A 25 4.04 23.97 5.41
CA GLU A 25 5.31 23.83 6.13
C GLU A 25 5.47 22.45 6.81
N ARG A 26 4.36 21.81 7.16
CA ARG A 26 4.37 20.53 7.85
C ARG A 26 3.07 19.78 7.60
N ASP A 27 3.12 18.46 7.80
CA ASP A 27 1.95 17.59 7.71
C ASP A 27 0.95 17.87 8.84
N ALA A 28 -0.34 17.73 8.53
CA ALA A 28 -1.39 17.64 9.53
C ALA A 28 -1.50 16.20 10.00
N LEU A 29 -1.10 15.97 11.22
CA LEU A 29 -1.03 14.66 11.82
C LEU A 29 -1.97 14.56 13.02
N LEU A 30 -2.57 13.39 13.20
CA LEU A 30 -3.27 13.03 14.40
C LEU A 30 -2.39 12.05 15.18
N GLU A 31 -1.78 12.56 16.22
CA GLU A 31 -0.86 11.79 17.06
C GLU A 31 -1.59 10.70 17.86
N ARG A 32 -0.90 9.61 18.10
CA ARG A 32 -1.41 8.57 18.99
C ARG A 32 -1.42 9.07 20.44
N ASP A 33 -2.56 8.89 21.10
CA ASP A 33 -2.66 9.06 22.53
C ASP A 33 -2.13 7.79 23.23
N LEU A 34 -0.97 7.92 23.89
CA LEU A 34 -0.31 6.82 24.57
C LEU A 34 -1.00 6.44 25.91
N GLU A 35 -1.88 7.28 26.43
CA GLU A 35 -2.63 7.01 27.66
C GLU A 35 -3.84 6.10 27.38
N ILE A 36 -4.30 6.06 26.14
CA ILE A 36 -5.41 5.17 25.75
C ILE A 36 -4.89 3.74 25.61
N SER A 37 -5.33 2.87 26.51
CA SER A 37 -4.79 1.52 26.64
C SER A 37 -5.51 0.45 25.84
N THR A 38 -6.68 0.74 25.26
CA THR A 38 -7.45 -0.22 24.48
C THR A 38 -7.64 0.26 23.04
N TRP A 39 -7.58 -0.65 22.10
CA TRP A 39 -7.79 -0.31 20.69
C TRP A 39 -9.18 0.31 20.41
N VAL A 40 -10.20 -0.10 21.18
CA VAL A 40 -11.57 0.42 21.04
C VAL A 40 -11.65 1.90 21.42
N SER A 41 -10.96 2.31 22.46
CA SER A 41 -10.90 3.71 22.90
C SER A 41 -9.77 4.48 22.20
N ALA A 42 -8.77 3.78 21.67
CA ALA A 42 -7.62 4.35 20.98
C ALA A 42 -7.81 4.47 19.45
N VAL A 43 -9.04 4.69 18.99
CA VAL A 43 -9.36 4.72 17.55
C VAL A 43 -8.44 5.64 16.75
N TYR A 44 -8.08 6.77 17.30
CA TYR A 44 -7.19 7.74 16.63
C TYR A 44 -5.71 7.42 16.79
N GLY A 45 -5.33 6.84 17.93
CA GLY A 45 -3.94 6.51 18.21
C GLY A 45 -3.54 5.13 17.70
N ASP A 46 -4.50 4.23 17.55
CA ASP A 46 -4.25 2.84 17.17
C ASP A 46 -5.16 2.37 16.01
N VAL A 47 -5.28 3.23 15.02
CA VAL A 47 -6.12 2.99 13.81
C VAL A 47 -5.78 1.65 13.15
N TRP A 48 -4.53 1.24 13.22
CA TRP A 48 -4.02 0.02 12.60
C TRP A 48 -4.17 -1.23 13.46
N GLY A 49 -4.55 -1.11 14.72
CA GLY A 49 -4.73 -2.25 15.61
C GLY A 49 -5.64 -3.33 15.05
N PRO A 50 -6.82 -3.00 14.50
CA PRO A 50 -7.72 -3.98 13.86
C PRO A 50 -7.09 -4.68 12.66
N PHE A 51 -6.16 -4.04 11.97
CA PHE A 51 -5.48 -4.59 10.80
C PHE A 51 -4.32 -5.50 11.19
N TYR A 52 -3.68 -5.26 12.32
CA TYR A 52 -2.55 -6.04 12.78
C TYR A 52 -2.95 -7.44 13.26
N GLY A 53 -4.00 -7.54 14.04
CA GLY A 53 -4.39 -8.78 14.71
C GLY A 53 -4.73 -9.96 13.81
N GLY A 54 -5.10 -9.72 12.56
CA GLY A 54 -5.48 -10.77 11.60
C GLY A 54 -4.34 -11.32 10.75
N GLY A 55 -3.19 -10.66 10.68
CA GLY A 55 -2.06 -11.03 9.81
C GLY A 55 -2.44 -11.21 8.34
N ASN A 56 -3.54 -10.58 7.89
CA ASN A 56 -4.10 -10.75 6.55
C ASN A 56 -3.89 -9.54 5.66
N TRP A 57 -3.20 -8.54 6.16
CA TRP A 57 -2.98 -7.28 5.46
C TRP A 57 -1.61 -7.28 4.84
N HIS A 58 -1.57 -7.00 3.55
CA HIS A 58 -0.37 -6.92 2.77
C HIS A 58 -0.35 -5.60 2.00
N LEU A 59 0.85 -5.13 1.71
CA LEU A 59 1.00 -3.94 0.88
C LEU A 59 0.66 -4.25 -0.58
N THR A 60 0.07 -3.29 -1.25
CA THR A 60 -0.37 -3.48 -2.63
C THR A 60 0.81 -3.55 -3.60
N LYS A 61 0.62 -4.28 -4.71
CA LYS A 61 1.55 -4.30 -5.84
C LYS A 61 1.95 -2.89 -6.26
N THR A 62 0.98 -2.00 -6.42
CA THR A 62 1.24 -0.62 -6.89
C THR A 62 2.20 0.14 -5.99
N LEU A 63 2.05 0.02 -4.67
CA LEU A 63 2.93 0.69 -3.72
C LEU A 63 4.33 0.08 -3.72
N ILE A 64 4.42 -1.23 -3.60
CA ILE A 64 5.71 -1.93 -3.52
C ILE A 64 6.51 -1.74 -4.82
N ASP A 65 5.87 -1.91 -5.97
CA ASP A 65 6.54 -1.73 -7.26
C ASP A 65 7.02 -0.29 -7.43
N ALA A 66 6.21 0.71 -7.09
CA ALA A 66 6.61 2.11 -7.17
C ALA A 66 7.83 2.43 -6.29
N LEU A 67 7.87 1.91 -5.06
CA LEU A 67 9.00 2.12 -4.16
C LEU A 67 10.26 1.36 -4.61
N ARG A 68 10.10 0.10 -5.03
CA ARG A 68 11.21 -0.75 -5.46
C ARG A 68 11.84 -0.23 -6.77
N ASP A 69 11.02 0.01 -7.78
CA ASP A 69 11.47 0.34 -9.13
C ASP A 69 12.13 1.73 -9.19
N ASN A 70 11.81 2.59 -8.22
CA ASN A 70 12.46 3.90 -8.05
C ASN A 70 13.60 3.88 -7.01
N ASN A 71 13.98 2.73 -6.47
CA ASN A 71 14.99 2.61 -5.41
C ASN A 71 14.68 3.53 -4.22
N ASP A 72 13.40 3.67 -3.86
CA ASP A 72 12.95 4.58 -2.82
C ASP A 72 13.36 4.05 -1.44
N PRO A 73 14.12 4.83 -0.64
CA PRO A 73 14.60 4.39 0.67
C PRO A 73 13.47 4.13 1.67
N ARG A 74 12.25 4.60 1.39
CA ARG A 74 11.08 4.36 2.23
C ARG A 74 10.57 2.92 2.14
N LEU A 75 10.97 2.15 1.14
CA LEU A 75 10.52 0.76 0.98
C LEU A 75 10.73 -0.04 2.28
N SER A 76 11.94 -0.05 2.81
CA SER A 76 12.27 -0.78 4.04
C SER A 76 11.67 -0.17 5.32
N LYS A 77 11.16 1.06 5.24
CA LYS A 77 10.47 1.72 6.35
C LYS A 77 8.97 1.40 6.37
N TYR A 78 8.36 1.21 5.21
CA TYR A 78 6.93 0.94 5.08
C TYR A 78 6.59 -0.54 5.00
N ALA A 79 7.52 -1.36 4.52
CA ALA A 79 7.32 -2.78 4.24
C ALA A 79 8.32 -3.67 4.97
N LYS A 80 7.85 -4.85 5.37
CA LYS A 80 8.71 -6.01 5.64
C LYS A 80 8.88 -6.79 4.34
N PRO A 81 10.03 -7.41 4.11
CA PRO A 81 10.14 -8.41 3.05
C PRO A 81 9.10 -9.51 3.22
N SER A 82 8.74 -10.19 2.14
CA SER A 82 7.91 -11.39 2.20
C SER A 82 8.57 -12.45 3.08
N LYS A 83 7.76 -13.19 3.83
CA LYS A 83 8.28 -14.25 4.72
C LYS A 83 9.04 -15.31 3.96
N GLY A 84 8.61 -15.63 2.74
CA GLY A 84 9.24 -16.67 1.94
C GLY A 84 9.12 -18.07 2.55
N GLY A 85 10.12 -18.89 2.32
CA GLY A 85 10.09 -20.31 2.67
C GLY A 85 9.33 -21.14 1.65
N THR A 86 8.83 -22.30 2.06
CA THR A 86 8.11 -23.23 1.19
C THR A 86 6.61 -22.92 1.17
N ILE A 87 6.06 -22.84 -0.03
CA ILE A 87 4.66 -22.53 -0.32
C ILE A 87 4.12 -23.61 -1.25
N GLU A 88 3.00 -24.22 -0.87
CA GLU A 88 2.37 -25.27 -1.66
C GLU A 88 1.19 -24.72 -2.46
N TRP A 89 1.21 -24.97 -3.76
CA TRP A 89 0.11 -24.69 -4.68
C TRP A 89 -0.54 -25.99 -5.11
N ALA A 90 -1.38 -26.54 -4.23
CA ALA A 90 -2.07 -27.79 -4.48
C ALA A 90 -3.13 -27.64 -5.57
N LYS A 91 -3.13 -28.55 -6.55
CA LYS A 91 -4.16 -28.59 -7.58
C LYS A 91 -5.49 -29.00 -6.96
N PRO A 92 -6.59 -28.25 -7.14
CA PRO A 92 -7.91 -28.68 -6.66
C PRO A 92 -8.34 -29.99 -7.29
N ALA A 93 -9.03 -30.85 -6.53
CA ALA A 93 -9.49 -32.14 -7.02
C ALA A 93 -10.65 -32.02 -8.01
N GLU A 94 -11.52 -31.01 -7.85
CA GLU A 94 -12.73 -30.87 -8.63
C GLU A 94 -13.15 -29.41 -8.81
N GLY A 95 -14.12 -29.19 -9.67
CA GLY A 95 -14.76 -27.91 -9.89
C GLY A 95 -14.03 -27.00 -10.89
N GLU A 96 -14.57 -25.82 -11.09
CA GLU A 96 -14.09 -24.83 -12.06
C GLU A 96 -12.63 -24.40 -11.83
N ARG A 97 -12.16 -24.49 -10.58
CA ARG A 97 -10.78 -24.17 -10.19
C ARG A 97 -9.76 -25.08 -10.82
N VAL A 98 -10.11 -26.35 -11.10
CA VAL A 98 -9.22 -27.31 -11.78
C VAL A 98 -8.84 -26.79 -13.16
N ALA A 99 -9.82 -26.38 -13.95
CA ALA A 99 -9.61 -25.90 -15.32
C ALA A 99 -8.80 -24.60 -15.38
N LEU A 100 -8.85 -23.80 -14.32
CA LEU A 100 -8.18 -22.50 -14.25
C LEU A 100 -6.83 -22.55 -13.48
N PHE A 101 -6.50 -23.68 -12.90
CA PHE A 101 -5.36 -23.80 -11.99
C PHE A 101 -4.05 -23.39 -12.66
N ASP A 102 -3.70 -24.02 -13.77
CA ASP A 102 -2.44 -23.73 -14.47
C ASP A 102 -2.38 -22.27 -14.99
N LYS A 103 -3.52 -21.72 -15.41
CA LYS A 103 -3.61 -20.31 -15.78
C LYS A 103 -3.32 -19.39 -14.59
N HIS A 104 -3.82 -19.72 -13.42
CA HIS A 104 -3.57 -18.93 -12.20
C HIS A 104 -2.13 -19.09 -11.72
N VAL A 105 -1.58 -20.29 -11.78
CA VAL A 105 -0.16 -20.54 -11.48
C VAL A 105 0.72 -19.70 -12.39
N ASN A 106 0.49 -19.72 -13.70
CA ASN A 106 1.25 -18.95 -14.67
C ASN A 106 1.11 -17.43 -14.42
N TYR A 107 -0.09 -16.96 -14.06
CA TYR A 107 -0.27 -15.56 -13.69
C TYR A 107 0.60 -15.16 -12.50
N LEU A 108 0.63 -15.97 -11.44
CA LEU A 108 1.41 -15.69 -10.24
C LEU A 108 2.91 -15.80 -10.50
N THR A 109 3.38 -16.81 -11.25
CA THR A 109 4.79 -16.93 -11.59
C THR A 109 5.26 -15.78 -12.47
N ASN A 110 4.52 -15.43 -13.50
CA ASN A 110 4.85 -14.27 -14.34
C ASN A 110 4.90 -12.97 -13.52
N TYR A 111 4.04 -12.85 -12.52
CA TYR A 111 4.10 -11.71 -11.62
C TYR A 111 5.36 -11.75 -10.75
N LEU A 112 5.69 -12.88 -10.14
CA LEU A 112 6.93 -13.03 -9.37
C LEU A 112 8.16 -12.72 -10.22
N ASP A 113 8.22 -13.24 -11.44
CA ASP A 113 9.30 -12.96 -12.40
C ASP A 113 9.42 -11.45 -12.69
N SER A 114 8.28 -10.77 -12.88
CA SER A 114 8.27 -9.33 -13.12
C SER A 114 8.74 -8.48 -11.94
N THR A 115 8.74 -9.03 -10.73
CA THR A 115 9.26 -8.34 -9.54
C THR A 115 10.76 -8.54 -9.35
N GLY A 116 11.39 -9.40 -10.12
CA GLY A 116 12.77 -9.83 -9.90
C GLY A 116 12.95 -10.72 -8.67
N ALA A 117 11.87 -11.30 -8.15
CA ALA A 117 11.93 -12.17 -6.97
C ALA A 117 12.73 -13.44 -7.26
N THR A 118 13.58 -13.81 -6.33
CA THR A 118 14.28 -15.10 -6.36
C THR A 118 13.36 -16.17 -5.83
N TYR A 119 13.12 -17.22 -6.62
CA TYR A 119 12.35 -18.40 -6.19
C TYR A 119 12.64 -19.60 -7.08
N THR A 120 12.27 -20.79 -6.62
CA THR A 120 12.22 -22.01 -7.41
C THR A 120 10.80 -22.55 -7.46
N LYS A 121 10.44 -23.18 -8.58
CA LYS A 121 9.17 -23.88 -8.76
C LYS A 121 9.43 -25.34 -9.13
N ALA A 122 8.90 -26.25 -8.35
CA ALA A 122 8.97 -27.70 -8.60
C ALA A 122 7.57 -28.29 -8.66
N SER A 123 7.37 -29.33 -9.48
CA SER A 123 6.13 -30.12 -9.46
C SER A 123 6.06 -30.94 -8.16
N ASP A 124 4.88 -31.03 -7.57
CA ASP A 124 4.60 -31.87 -6.41
C ASP A 124 4.30 -33.35 -6.78
N GLY A 125 4.29 -33.66 -8.09
CA GLY A 125 3.94 -34.99 -8.60
C GLY A 125 2.42 -35.27 -8.64
N ALA A 126 1.59 -34.44 -8.06
CA ALA A 126 0.13 -34.55 -8.02
C ALA A 126 -0.58 -33.54 -8.92
N GLY A 127 0.18 -32.82 -9.76
CA GLY A 127 -0.31 -31.78 -10.67
C GLY A 127 -0.34 -30.40 -10.06
N GLY A 128 0.11 -30.23 -8.84
CA GLY A 128 0.37 -28.97 -8.18
C GLY A 128 1.86 -28.60 -8.22
N TYR A 129 2.23 -27.55 -7.48
CA TYR A 129 3.58 -27.03 -7.44
C TYR A 129 4.00 -26.62 -6.03
N THR A 130 5.29 -26.79 -5.76
CA THR A 130 5.97 -26.22 -4.59
C THR A 130 6.80 -25.03 -5.04
N ILE A 131 6.58 -23.87 -4.42
CA ILE A 131 7.36 -22.67 -4.59
C ILE A 131 8.25 -22.51 -3.37
N THR A 132 9.55 -22.33 -3.59
CA THR A 132 10.50 -22.07 -2.50
C THR A 132 11.17 -20.72 -2.75
N MET A 133 11.07 -19.83 -1.76
CA MET A 133 11.62 -18.48 -1.80
C MET A 133 12.59 -18.28 -0.64
N PRO A 134 13.68 -17.51 -0.81
CA PRO A 134 14.50 -17.07 0.30
C PRO A 134 13.66 -16.31 1.33
N GLU A 135 13.87 -16.61 2.60
CA GLU A 135 13.12 -15.96 3.67
C GLU A 135 13.58 -14.49 3.85
N ASN A 136 12.62 -13.61 4.08
CA ASN A 136 12.84 -12.22 4.43
C ASN A 136 13.75 -11.44 3.45
N THR A 137 13.67 -11.76 2.17
CA THR A 137 14.54 -11.17 1.14
C THR A 137 13.80 -10.32 0.13
N ASN A 138 12.67 -10.82 -0.39
CA ASN A 138 11.97 -10.19 -1.50
C ASN A 138 10.91 -9.19 -1.02
N TYR A 139 10.83 -8.04 -1.69
CA TYR A 139 9.69 -7.13 -1.52
C TYR A 139 8.67 -7.36 -2.64
N ILE A 140 7.54 -7.94 -2.29
CA ILE A 140 6.50 -8.35 -3.24
C ILE A 140 5.15 -7.84 -2.78
N GLY A 141 4.54 -6.96 -3.54
CA GLY A 141 3.22 -6.42 -3.23
C GLY A 141 2.10 -7.34 -3.70
N GLN A 142 1.01 -7.37 -2.96
CA GLN A 142 -0.15 -8.17 -3.33
C GLN A 142 -0.93 -7.50 -4.49
N PRO A 143 -1.21 -8.22 -5.58
CA PRO A 143 -2.08 -7.72 -6.64
C PRO A 143 -3.48 -7.38 -6.12
N THR A 144 -4.01 -6.22 -6.49
CA THR A 144 -5.30 -5.71 -5.97
C THR A 144 -6.53 -6.31 -6.66
N ARG A 145 -6.37 -6.79 -7.88
CA ARG A 145 -7.46 -7.40 -8.66
C ARG A 145 -7.34 -8.91 -8.67
N LEU A 146 -7.64 -9.52 -7.52
CA LEU A 146 -7.62 -10.97 -7.41
C LEU A 146 -9.03 -11.54 -7.57
N ASN A 147 -9.17 -12.45 -8.51
CA ASN A 147 -10.39 -13.26 -8.62
C ASN A 147 -10.45 -14.21 -7.41
N GLY A 148 -11.64 -14.39 -6.82
CA GLY A 148 -11.84 -15.32 -5.72
C GLY A 148 -11.44 -16.78 -6.03
N LYS A 149 -11.36 -17.15 -7.31
CA LYS A 149 -10.91 -18.47 -7.77
C LYS A 149 -9.41 -18.67 -7.63
N ILE A 150 -8.60 -17.60 -7.64
CA ILE A 150 -7.15 -17.64 -7.44
C ILE A 150 -6.78 -17.60 -5.94
N LYS A 151 -7.71 -17.17 -5.08
CA LYS A 151 -7.48 -17.02 -3.65
C LYS A 151 -6.80 -18.22 -2.97
N PRO A 152 -7.11 -19.49 -3.31
CA PRO A 152 -6.44 -20.63 -2.72
C PRO A 152 -4.93 -20.72 -2.97
N LEU A 153 -4.42 -20.03 -4.00
CA LEU A 153 -2.98 -19.97 -4.31
C LEU A 153 -2.27 -18.81 -3.60
N LEU A 154 -3.03 -17.97 -2.90
CA LEU A 154 -2.48 -16.79 -2.25
C LEU A 154 -2.07 -17.11 -0.82
N ASP A 155 -0.83 -17.57 -0.67
CA ASP A 155 -0.22 -17.74 0.64
C ASP A 155 0.32 -16.39 1.14
N ARG A 156 0.15 -16.12 2.45
CA ARG A 156 0.66 -14.90 3.10
C ARG A 156 2.17 -14.76 2.99
N LYS A 157 2.88 -15.88 2.89
CA LYS A 157 4.34 -15.90 2.76
C LYS A 157 4.85 -15.27 1.48
N LEU A 158 3.98 -15.14 0.45
CA LEU A 158 4.33 -14.51 -0.83
C LEU A 158 4.48 -12.99 -0.73
N TRP A 159 3.77 -12.34 0.20
CA TRP A 159 3.55 -10.90 0.12
C TRP A 159 4.23 -10.14 1.25
N SER A 160 4.66 -8.93 0.93
CA SER A 160 5.19 -7.98 1.91
C SER A 160 4.10 -7.49 2.84
N GLU A 161 4.33 -7.62 4.14
CA GLU A 161 3.50 -7.06 5.20
C GLU A 161 3.93 -5.62 5.50
N PRO A 162 3.04 -4.78 6.06
CA PRO A 162 3.42 -3.48 6.57
C PRO A 162 4.50 -3.59 7.66
N ALA A 163 5.42 -2.64 7.68
CA ALA A 163 6.43 -2.55 8.74
C ALA A 163 5.78 -2.18 10.10
N GLU A 164 6.46 -2.49 11.19
CA GLU A 164 5.92 -2.26 12.55
C GLU A 164 5.60 -0.79 12.83
N ILE A 165 6.34 0.13 12.24
CA ILE A 165 6.06 1.56 12.39
C ILE A 165 4.74 1.98 11.72
N VAL A 166 4.29 1.24 10.71
CA VAL A 166 3.04 1.50 9.99
C VAL A 166 1.88 0.78 10.67
N VAL A 167 2.09 -0.47 11.04
CA VAL A 167 1.07 -1.33 11.66
C VAL A 167 1.68 -2.01 12.88
N ASN A 168 1.36 -1.53 14.04
CA ASN A 168 1.85 -2.12 15.28
C ASN A 168 0.66 -2.56 16.16
N GLN A 169 0.92 -3.55 17.00
CA GLN A 169 -0.08 -3.98 17.96
C GLN A 169 -0.35 -2.86 18.95
N HIS A 170 -1.63 -2.59 19.25
CA HIS A 170 -1.99 -1.63 20.29
C HIS A 170 -1.38 -2.05 21.63
N ASN A 171 -1.09 -1.09 22.48
CA ASN A 171 -0.44 -1.31 23.79
C ASN A 171 0.94 -1.97 23.71
N SER A 172 1.58 -2.01 22.54
CA SER A 172 2.94 -2.55 22.42
C SER A 172 4.00 -1.65 23.05
N GLY A 173 3.66 -0.40 23.37
CA GLY A 173 4.60 0.63 23.79
C GLY A 173 5.56 1.11 22.70
N LYS A 174 5.43 0.60 21.48
CA LYS A 174 6.27 0.97 20.35
C LYS A 174 5.66 2.12 19.55
N PRO A 175 6.49 2.98 18.97
CA PRO A 175 6.01 4.06 18.11
C PRO A 175 5.24 3.48 16.91
N ILE A 176 4.17 4.16 16.54
CA ILE A 176 3.37 3.90 15.35
C ILE A 176 3.28 5.19 14.56
N PHE A 177 3.18 5.07 13.25
CA PHE A 177 2.98 6.24 12.39
C PHE A 177 1.69 6.96 12.81
N PRO A 178 1.72 8.29 12.99
CA PRO A 178 0.50 9.05 13.26
C PRO A 178 -0.48 8.95 12.10
N PHE A 179 -1.75 9.15 12.36
CA PHE A 179 -2.72 9.25 11.29
C PHE A 179 -2.50 10.53 10.50
N VAL A 180 -2.18 10.40 9.22
CA VAL A 180 -1.97 11.53 8.33
C VAL A 180 -3.32 12.04 7.85
N VAL A 181 -3.68 13.25 8.29
CA VAL A 181 -4.90 13.93 7.84
C VAL A 181 -4.65 14.55 6.45
N MET A 182 -3.52 15.24 6.30
CA MET A 182 -3.09 15.84 5.05
C MET A 182 -1.58 16.07 5.09
N THR A 183 -0.87 15.79 3.99
CA THR A 183 0.55 16.09 3.90
C THR A 183 0.81 17.50 3.39
N ALA A 184 1.93 18.09 3.80
CA ALA A 184 2.41 19.35 3.22
C ALA A 184 2.66 19.18 1.71
N ALA A 185 3.23 18.06 1.30
CA ALA A 185 3.44 17.73 -0.12
C ALA A 185 2.15 17.74 -0.93
N GLU A 186 1.06 17.17 -0.39
CA GLU A 186 -0.26 17.22 -1.03
C GLU A 186 -0.75 18.65 -1.21
N SER A 187 -0.62 19.51 -0.19
CA SER A 187 -0.95 20.91 -0.27
C SER A 187 -0.16 21.64 -1.36
N HIS A 188 1.15 21.41 -1.42
CA HIS A 188 2.00 22.00 -2.47
C HIS A 188 1.59 21.54 -3.88
N LEU A 189 1.32 20.25 -4.06
CA LEU A 189 0.89 19.71 -5.35
C LEU A 189 -0.47 20.27 -5.79
N MET A 190 -1.41 20.44 -4.86
CA MET A 190 -2.70 21.08 -5.15
C MET A 190 -2.54 22.54 -5.55
N ILE A 191 -1.65 23.29 -4.88
CA ILE A 191 -1.34 24.68 -5.25
C ILE A 191 -0.73 24.75 -6.65
N ALA A 192 0.27 23.90 -6.92
CA ALA A 192 0.91 23.83 -8.23
C ALA A 192 -0.10 23.52 -9.35
N GLU A 193 -1.01 22.58 -9.10
CA GLU A 193 -2.09 22.26 -10.03
C GLU A 193 -3.02 23.44 -10.25
N ALA A 194 -3.44 24.12 -9.18
CA ALA A 194 -4.31 25.29 -9.28
C ALA A 194 -3.67 26.42 -10.11
N ILE A 195 -2.39 26.70 -9.89
CA ILE A 195 -1.63 27.71 -10.66
C ILE A 195 -1.52 27.28 -12.12
N THR A 196 -1.17 26.04 -12.41
CA THR A 196 -1.03 25.50 -13.77
C THR A 196 -2.35 25.57 -14.54
N LYS A 197 -3.47 25.40 -13.85
CA LYS A 197 -4.82 25.51 -14.44
C LYS A 197 -5.35 26.96 -14.51
N GLY A 198 -4.56 27.94 -14.09
CA GLY A 198 -4.98 29.35 -14.07
C GLY A 198 -6.07 29.70 -13.03
N LEU A 199 -6.24 28.86 -12.02
CA LEU A 199 -7.21 29.04 -10.93
C LEU A 199 -6.65 29.86 -9.77
N ALA A 200 -5.33 30.01 -9.71
CA ALA A 200 -4.61 30.82 -8.74
C ALA A 200 -3.39 31.46 -9.38
N SER A 201 -2.90 32.58 -8.79
CA SER A 201 -1.67 33.23 -9.21
C SER A 201 -0.47 32.64 -8.46
N GLY A 202 0.69 32.63 -9.10
CA GLY A 202 1.94 32.16 -8.49
C GLY A 202 2.86 31.43 -9.46
N ASN A 203 3.89 30.79 -8.90
CA ASN A 203 4.84 29.98 -9.64
C ASN A 203 4.65 28.51 -9.25
N ALA A 204 4.05 27.71 -10.14
CA ALA A 204 3.82 26.29 -9.89
C ALA A 204 5.12 25.54 -9.59
N GLN A 205 6.22 25.89 -10.27
CA GLN A 205 7.51 25.21 -10.10
C GLN A 205 8.05 25.30 -8.66
N SER A 206 7.82 26.40 -7.96
CA SER A 206 8.28 26.58 -6.58
C SER A 206 7.62 25.63 -5.58
N HIS A 207 6.54 24.97 -5.95
CA HIS A 207 5.83 23.99 -5.16
C HIS A 207 6.27 22.54 -5.42
N TYR A 208 7.22 22.32 -6.35
CA TYR A 208 7.83 21.01 -6.62
C TYR A 208 9.22 20.85 -5.97
N GLN A 209 9.71 21.87 -5.31
CA GLN A 209 10.99 21.87 -4.62
C GLN A 209 10.77 21.65 -3.14
#